data_b90a8ad0c431924f0a93c8cbe1f5b80e
#
_entry.id   b90a8ad0c431924f0a93c8cbe1f5b80e
#
_cell.length_a   1.000
_cell.length_b   1.000
_cell.length_c   1.000
_cell.angle_alpha   90.00
_cell.angle_beta   90.00
_cell.angle_gamma   90.00
#
_symmetry.space_group_name_H-M   'P 1'
#
loop_
_entity.id
_entity.type
_entity.pdbx_description
1 polymer ?
#
loop_
_entity_poly.entity_id
_entity_poly.type
_entity_poly.pdbx_seq_one_letter_code
_entity_poly.pdbx_strand_id
1 'polypeptide(L)'
;EQRIRSAFENTGLRMTGKKLVVNLAPADLRKEGAGFDLPIAVGILAATEQVPAEALDGTMLAGELSLDGTLKPVRGILPMAVKAREEGLRRLIVPCDNACEAAVVEGVEVIGAASLGETVEYLRGDRTIAPAAAPAAFAEEEGGYAEDFADVKGQAAVKRALEIAA
;
A
#
# COMPACT_ATOMS: atom_id res chain seq x y z
N GLU A 1 -5.93 18.31 0.90
CA GLU A 1 -7.37 18.57 1.05
C GLU A 1 -8.05 18.76 -0.31
N GLN A 2 -7.52 19.62 -1.20
CA GLN A 2 -8.11 19.84 -2.52
C GLN A 2 -8.18 18.57 -3.38
N ARG A 3 -7.12 17.75 -3.41
CA ARG A 3 -7.12 16.50 -4.21
C ARG A 3 -8.23 15.55 -3.81
N ILE A 4 -8.43 15.34 -2.50
CA ILE A 4 -9.48 14.45 -2.00
C ILE A 4 -10.87 14.99 -2.37
N ARG A 5 -11.08 16.30 -2.25
CA ARG A 5 -12.35 16.92 -2.64
C ARG A 5 -12.64 16.74 -4.12
N SER A 6 -11.68 17.05 -4.99
CA SER A 6 -11.82 16.86 -6.43
C SER A 6 -12.04 15.39 -6.81
N ALA A 7 -11.30 14.47 -6.16
CA ALA A 7 -11.49 13.04 -6.38
C ALA A 7 -12.92 12.59 -6.01
N PHE A 8 -13.50 13.10 -4.92
CA PHE A 8 -14.89 12.80 -4.55
C PHE A 8 -15.89 13.32 -5.59
N GLU A 9 -15.73 14.58 -6.01
CA GLU A 9 -16.59 15.20 -7.00
C GLU A 9 -16.57 14.43 -8.34
N ASN A 10 -15.39 14.03 -8.77
CA ASN A 10 -15.21 13.31 -10.03
C ASN A 10 -15.62 11.83 -9.99
N THR A 11 -15.70 11.23 -8.80
CA THR A 11 -16.13 9.83 -8.62
C THR A 11 -17.58 9.68 -8.17
N GLY A 12 -18.33 10.80 -8.06
CA GLY A 12 -19.72 10.79 -7.62
C GLY A 12 -19.90 10.47 -6.12
N LEU A 13 -18.81 10.48 -5.34
CA LEU A 13 -18.84 10.30 -3.90
C LEU A 13 -19.20 11.62 -3.21
N ARG A 14 -19.91 11.52 -2.09
CA ARG A 14 -20.43 12.71 -1.43
C ARG A 14 -19.45 13.24 -0.40
N MET A 15 -19.01 14.49 -0.58
CA MET A 15 -18.34 15.22 0.48
C MET A 15 -19.37 15.71 1.49
N THR A 16 -19.14 15.47 2.77
CA THR A 16 -20.02 16.01 3.81
C THR A 16 -19.94 17.53 3.88
N GLY A 17 -21.08 18.19 4.09
CA GLY A 17 -21.12 19.62 4.41
C GLY A 17 -20.73 19.96 5.87
N LYS A 18 -20.46 18.92 6.69
CA LYS A 18 -20.06 19.10 8.09
C LYS A 18 -18.57 19.42 8.17
N LYS A 19 -18.15 20.09 9.25
CA LYS A 19 -16.74 20.31 9.55
C LYS A 19 -16.05 18.98 9.78
N LEU A 20 -15.02 18.69 8.98
CA LEU A 20 -14.15 17.52 9.13
C LEU A 20 -12.87 17.93 9.84
N VAL A 21 -12.48 17.13 10.82
CA VAL A 21 -11.19 17.22 11.47
C VAL A 21 -10.47 15.89 11.27
N VAL A 22 -9.32 15.92 10.61
CA VAL A 22 -8.46 14.76 10.40
C VAL A 22 -7.27 14.88 11.34
N ASN A 23 -7.13 13.92 12.24
CA ASN A 23 -5.96 13.81 13.11
C ASN A 23 -5.10 12.64 12.67
N LEU A 24 -3.86 12.93 12.28
CA LEU A 24 -2.86 11.92 11.90
C LEU A 24 -1.91 11.70 13.08
N ALA A 25 -2.13 10.63 13.81
CA ALA A 25 -1.27 10.22 14.92
C ALA A 25 -0.07 9.38 14.40
N PRO A 26 1.05 9.32 15.15
CA PRO A 26 1.43 10.21 16.24
C PRO A 26 1.89 11.58 15.73
N ALA A 27 1.73 12.64 16.53
CA ALA A 27 1.95 14.02 16.09
C ALA A 27 3.43 14.38 15.84
N ASP A 28 4.33 13.68 16.50
CA ASP A 28 5.80 13.86 16.46
C ASP A 28 6.43 13.34 15.15
N LEU A 29 5.72 12.49 14.40
CA LEU A 29 6.19 11.99 13.12
C LEU A 29 5.78 12.92 11.98
N ARG A 30 6.78 13.37 11.22
CA ARG A 30 6.54 14.19 10.02
C ARG A 30 5.88 13.32 8.94
N LYS A 31 4.65 13.68 8.55
CA LYS A 31 3.90 13.03 7.49
C LYS A 31 4.18 13.75 6.18
N GLU A 32 5.15 13.26 5.43
CA GLU A 32 5.49 13.78 4.11
C GLU A 32 4.94 12.86 3.01
N GLY A 33 4.59 13.49 1.87
CA GLY A 33 4.09 12.78 0.69
C GLY A 33 2.57 12.60 0.66
N ALA A 34 2.10 12.20 -0.49
CA ALA A 34 0.68 12.05 -0.81
C ALA A 34 0.13 10.65 -0.53
N GLY A 35 0.93 9.74 0.02
CA GLY A 35 0.54 8.36 0.31
C GLY A 35 -0.61 8.22 1.32
N PHE A 36 -0.91 9.31 2.05
CA PHE A 36 -2.03 9.37 2.99
C PHE A 36 -3.35 9.81 2.35
N ASP A 37 -3.38 10.17 1.07
CA ASP A 37 -4.60 10.65 0.42
C ASP A 37 -5.70 9.58 0.43
N LEU A 38 -5.35 8.34 0.05
CA LEU A 38 -6.30 7.21 0.05
C LEU A 38 -6.84 6.90 1.45
N PRO A 39 -6.01 6.68 2.50
CA PRO A 39 -6.52 6.39 3.84
C PRO A 39 -7.38 7.55 4.40
N ILE A 40 -7.02 8.81 4.12
CA ILE A 40 -7.83 9.96 4.54
C ILE A 40 -9.19 9.95 3.82
N ALA A 41 -9.19 9.73 2.50
CA ALA A 41 -10.42 9.69 1.72
C ALA A 41 -11.36 8.57 2.19
N VAL A 42 -10.83 7.35 2.36
CA VAL A 42 -11.60 6.21 2.85
C VAL A 42 -12.07 6.42 4.29
N GLY A 43 -11.25 7.01 5.15
CA GLY A 43 -11.64 7.37 6.52
C GLY A 43 -12.81 8.37 6.55
N ILE A 44 -12.82 9.37 5.66
CA ILE A 44 -13.95 10.29 5.50
C ILE A 44 -15.21 9.54 5.05
N LEU A 45 -15.09 8.64 4.08
CA LEU A 45 -16.20 7.84 3.56
C LEU A 45 -16.78 6.90 4.62
N ALA A 46 -15.94 6.29 5.46
CA ALA A 46 -16.40 5.49 6.59
C ALA A 46 -17.11 6.35 7.65
N ALA A 47 -16.53 7.50 8.01
CA ALA A 47 -17.15 8.43 8.97
C ALA A 47 -18.49 9.04 8.47
N THR A 48 -18.75 8.97 7.18
CA THR A 48 -20.00 9.43 6.55
C THR A 48 -20.90 8.27 6.08
N GLU A 49 -20.63 7.06 6.56
CA GLU A 49 -21.41 5.83 6.28
C GLU A 49 -21.52 5.48 4.79
N GLN A 50 -20.58 5.98 3.98
CA GLN A 50 -20.47 5.64 2.57
C GLN A 50 -19.66 4.38 2.33
N VAL A 51 -18.85 3.96 3.31
CA VAL A 51 -18.13 2.67 3.36
C VAL A 51 -18.39 2.07 4.73
N PRO A 52 -18.69 0.78 4.85
CA PRO A 52 -18.85 0.12 6.14
C PRO A 52 -17.55 0.21 6.97
N ALA A 53 -17.63 0.67 8.20
CA ALA A 53 -16.45 0.80 9.06
C ALA A 53 -15.78 -0.57 9.32
N GLU A 54 -16.60 -1.62 9.43
CA GLU A 54 -16.16 -3.00 9.65
C GLU A 54 -15.30 -3.54 8.50
N ALA A 55 -15.48 -3.00 7.27
CA ALA A 55 -14.65 -3.38 6.12
C ALA A 55 -13.19 -2.92 6.24
N LEU A 56 -12.93 -1.99 7.17
CA LEU A 56 -11.58 -1.48 7.42
C LEU A 56 -10.84 -2.25 8.53
N ASP A 57 -11.52 -3.14 9.24
CA ASP A 57 -10.91 -3.92 10.31
C ASP A 57 -9.76 -4.79 9.78
N GLY A 58 -8.58 -4.64 10.35
CA GLY A 58 -7.37 -5.34 9.93
C GLY A 58 -6.90 -4.97 8.53
N THR A 59 -7.25 -3.77 8.03
CA THR A 59 -6.88 -3.28 6.70
C THR A 59 -5.97 -2.06 6.81
N MET A 60 -4.81 -2.12 6.15
CA MET A 60 -3.96 -0.95 5.90
C MET A 60 -4.25 -0.40 4.50
N LEU A 61 -4.18 0.91 4.36
CA LEU A 61 -4.33 1.58 3.07
C LEU A 61 -3.16 2.51 2.83
N ALA A 62 -2.68 2.57 1.59
CA ALA A 62 -1.71 3.57 1.14
C ALA A 62 -1.95 3.90 -0.34
N GLY A 63 -1.84 5.17 -0.70
CA GLY A 63 -2.01 5.59 -2.10
C GLY A 63 -2.14 7.10 -2.21
N GLU A 64 -1.62 7.64 -3.30
CA GLU A 64 -1.82 9.03 -3.69
C GLU A 64 -3.04 9.15 -4.60
N LEU A 65 -3.87 10.18 -4.40
CA LEU A 65 -5.03 10.46 -5.25
C LEU A 65 -4.71 11.54 -6.28
N SER A 66 -5.02 11.26 -7.52
CA SER A 66 -5.15 12.29 -8.56
C SER A 66 -6.49 13.00 -8.43
N LEU A 67 -6.64 14.15 -9.09
CA LEU A 67 -7.87 14.95 -9.05
C LEU A 67 -9.09 14.21 -9.62
N ASP A 68 -8.88 13.29 -10.54
CA ASP A 68 -9.90 12.44 -11.17
C ASP A 68 -10.27 11.19 -10.34
N GLY A 69 -9.63 11.00 -9.18
CA GLY A 69 -9.82 9.84 -8.32
C GLY A 69 -8.97 8.62 -8.66
N THR A 70 -8.10 8.70 -9.67
CA THR A 70 -7.13 7.64 -9.97
C THR A 70 -6.09 7.52 -8.86
N LEU A 71 -5.71 6.30 -8.52
CA LEU A 71 -4.62 6.04 -7.58
C LEU A 71 -3.27 6.07 -8.30
N LYS A 72 -2.33 6.79 -7.70
CA LYS A 72 -0.94 6.88 -8.16
C LYS A 72 -0.03 6.10 -7.23
N PRO A 73 1.04 5.49 -7.78
CA PRO A 73 1.98 4.73 -6.99
C PRO A 73 2.69 5.60 -5.96
N VAL A 74 2.99 4.99 -4.81
CA VAL A 74 3.71 5.61 -3.72
C VAL A 74 4.98 4.82 -3.41
N ARG A 75 5.97 5.50 -2.83
CA ARG A 75 7.24 4.87 -2.44
C ARG A 75 7.11 4.21 -1.07
N GLY A 76 7.89 3.16 -0.85
CA GLY A 76 8.00 2.51 0.44
C GLY A 76 6.84 1.54 0.75
N ILE A 77 6.24 0.96 -0.25
CA ILE A 77 5.15 -0.02 -0.07
C ILE A 77 5.67 -1.33 0.54
N LEU A 78 6.84 -1.80 0.13
CA LEU A 78 7.43 -3.02 0.70
C LEU A 78 7.58 -2.94 2.23
N PRO A 79 8.26 -1.91 2.82
CA PRO A 79 8.29 -1.75 4.28
C PRO A 79 6.91 -1.57 4.92
N MET A 80 5.93 -0.98 4.24
CA MET A 80 4.55 -0.91 4.74
C MET A 80 3.90 -2.30 4.78
N ALA A 81 4.11 -3.14 3.79
CA ALA A 81 3.62 -4.53 3.78
C ALA A 81 4.26 -5.37 4.90
N VAL A 82 5.57 -5.22 5.12
CA VAL A 82 6.26 -5.85 6.26
C VAL A 82 5.64 -5.40 7.58
N LYS A 83 5.41 -4.09 7.74
CA LYS A 83 4.79 -3.55 8.95
C LYS A 83 3.35 -4.03 9.14
N ALA A 84 2.56 -4.11 8.08
CA ALA A 84 1.21 -4.66 8.12
C ALA A 84 1.21 -6.10 8.65
N ARG A 85 2.14 -6.93 8.19
CA ARG A 85 2.32 -8.30 8.68
C ARG A 85 2.71 -8.34 10.16
N GLU A 86 3.66 -7.51 10.60
CA GLU A 86 4.11 -7.43 12.00
C GLU A 86 2.97 -7.03 12.94
N GLU A 87 2.10 -6.12 12.52
CA GLU A 87 0.92 -5.67 13.27
C GLU A 87 -0.25 -6.66 13.17
N GLY A 88 -0.10 -7.78 12.47
CA GLY A 88 -1.15 -8.80 12.31
C GLY A 88 -2.32 -8.33 11.46
N LEU A 89 -2.12 -7.33 10.58
CA LEU A 89 -3.16 -6.89 9.65
C LEU A 89 -3.35 -7.92 8.54
N ARG A 90 -4.60 -8.14 8.17
CA ARG A 90 -4.96 -9.17 7.18
C ARG A 90 -4.82 -8.69 5.74
N ARG A 91 -4.98 -7.39 5.52
CA ARG A 91 -5.11 -6.82 4.17
C ARG A 91 -4.34 -5.51 4.04
N LEU A 92 -3.79 -5.30 2.84
CA LEU A 92 -3.16 -4.06 2.42
C LEU A 92 -3.74 -3.64 1.07
N ILE A 93 -4.39 -2.47 1.02
CA ILE A 93 -4.94 -1.90 -0.22
C ILE A 93 -4.00 -0.80 -0.72
N VAL A 94 -3.53 -0.94 -1.95
CA VAL A 94 -2.53 -0.07 -2.58
C VAL A 94 -2.87 0.20 -4.04
N PRO A 95 -2.24 1.19 -4.70
CA PRO A 95 -2.34 1.34 -6.15
C PRO A 95 -1.91 0.06 -6.88
N CYS A 96 -2.56 -0.24 -8.01
CA CYS A 96 -2.23 -1.42 -8.83
C CYS A 96 -0.72 -1.52 -9.14
N ASP A 97 -0.07 -0.39 -9.43
CA ASP A 97 1.35 -0.32 -9.77
C ASP A 97 2.27 -0.74 -8.60
N ASN A 98 1.78 -0.68 -7.38
CA ASN A 98 2.51 -1.12 -6.18
C ASN A 98 2.15 -2.55 -5.73
N ALA A 99 1.10 -3.12 -6.28
CA ALA A 99 0.54 -4.36 -5.73
C ALA A 99 1.52 -5.54 -5.81
N CYS A 100 2.25 -5.68 -6.92
CA CYS A 100 3.25 -6.74 -7.09
C CYS A 100 4.43 -6.59 -6.11
N GLU A 101 4.89 -5.35 -5.85
CA GLU A 101 5.94 -5.07 -4.87
C GLU A 101 5.49 -5.48 -3.46
N ALA A 102 4.27 -5.12 -3.08
CA ALA A 102 3.73 -5.45 -1.76
C ALA A 102 3.49 -6.96 -1.59
N ALA A 103 3.08 -7.66 -2.65
CA ALA A 103 2.73 -9.06 -2.64
C ALA A 103 3.92 -10.01 -2.39
N VAL A 104 5.14 -9.50 -2.44
CA VAL A 104 6.35 -10.26 -2.03
C VAL A 104 6.31 -10.63 -0.55
N VAL A 105 5.57 -9.85 0.27
CA VAL A 105 5.43 -10.11 1.70
C VAL A 105 4.30 -11.11 1.94
N GLU A 106 4.64 -12.33 2.24
CA GLU A 106 3.68 -13.37 2.61
C GLU A 106 2.93 -13.03 3.90
N GLY A 107 1.70 -13.54 4.02
CA GLY A 107 0.86 -13.39 5.22
C GLY A 107 -0.01 -12.13 5.26
N VAL A 108 0.04 -11.29 4.22
CA VAL A 108 -0.84 -10.14 4.04
C VAL A 108 -1.51 -10.24 2.67
N GLU A 109 -2.83 -10.14 2.63
CA GLU A 109 -3.59 -10.09 1.38
C GLU A 109 -3.43 -8.71 0.74
N VAL A 110 -2.77 -8.63 -0.41
CA VAL A 110 -2.54 -7.37 -1.12
C VAL A 110 -3.59 -7.16 -2.20
N ILE A 111 -4.32 -6.05 -2.10
CA ILE A 111 -5.35 -5.64 -3.06
C ILE A 111 -4.87 -4.43 -3.83
N GLY A 112 -4.67 -4.61 -5.15
CA GLY A 112 -4.33 -3.52 -6.04
C GLY A 112 -5.58 -2.84 -6.59
N ALA A 113 -5.75 -1.55 -6.32
CA ALA A 113 -6.86 -0.77 -6.83
C ALA A 113 -6.38 0.33 -7.80
N ALA A 114 -7.12 0.57 -8.87
CA ALA A 114 -6.79 1.59 -9.86
C ALA A 114 -7.30 2.98 -9.46
N SER A 115 -8.36 3.05 -8.63
CA SER A 115 -9.02 4.31 -8.28
C SER A 115 -9.67 4.26 -6.91
N LEU A 116 -10.04 5.43 -6.39
CA LEU A 116 -10.86 5.57 -5.19
C LEU A 116 -12.23 4.89 -5.35
N GLY A 117 -12.86 5.03 -6.53
CA GLY A 117 -14.14 4.37 -6.83
C GLY A 117 -14.04 2.85 -6.72
N GLU A 118 -13.03 2.26 -7.34
CA GLU A 118 -12.78 0.81 -7.26
C GLU A 118 -12.50 0.34 -5.83
N THR A 119 -11.73 1.12 -5.06
CA THR A 119 -11.49 0.85 -3.64
C THR A 119 -12.80 0.84 -2.84
N VAL A 120 -13.69 1.81 -3.09
CA VAL A 120 -14.99 1.92 -2.42
C VAL A 120 -15.90 0.75 -2.78
N GLU A 121 -16.02 0.40 -4.05
CA GLU A 121 -16.79 -0.76 -4.52
C GLU A 121 -16.30 -2.05 -3.87
N TYR A 122 -14.99 -2.24 -3.79
CA TYR A 122 -14.38 -3.39 -3.11
C TYR A 122 -14.73 -3.43 -1.62
N LEU A 123 -14.56 -2.30 -0.90
CA LEU A 123 -14.85 -2.22 0.53
C LEU A 123 -16.35 -2.38 0.85
N ARG A 124 -17.24 -2.01 -0.07
CA ARG A 124 -18.69 -2.26 0.05
C ARG A 124 -19.08 -3.70 -0.27
N GLY A 125 -18.20 -4.46 -0.91
CA GLY A 125 -18.53 -5.78 -1.42
C GLY A 125 -19.25 -5.79 -2.78
N ASP A 126 -19.37 -4.62 -3.42
CA ASP A 126 -20.00 -4.47 -4.74
C ASP A 126 -19.09 -5.00 -5.86
N ARG A 127 -17.79 -5.13 -5.58
CA ARG A 127 -16.77 -5.61 -6.51
C ARG A 127 -15.78 -6.54 -5.82
N THR A 128 -15.36 -7.58 -6.55
CA THR A 128 -14.27 -8.46 -6.13
C THR A 128 -13.00 -8.07 -6.87
N ILE A 129 -11.90 -7.87 -6.14
CA ILE A 129 -10.55 -7.70 -6.70
C ILE A 129 -9.73 -8.90 -6.22
N ALA A 130 -9.15 -9.63 -7.16
CA ALA A 130 -8.28 -10.75 -6.81
C ALA A 130 -7.01 -10.22 -6.12
N PRO A 131 -6.54 -10.88 -5.05
CA PRO A 131 -5.27 -10.52 -4.43
C PRO A 131 -4.12 -10.58 -5.43
N ALA A 132 -3.20 -9.64 -5.32
CA ALA A 132 -2.00 -9.62 -6.13
C ALA A 132 -1.08 -10.79 -5.74
N ALA A 133 -0.43 -11.36 -6.75
CA ALA A 133 0.61 -12.36 -6.55
C ALA A 133 2.01 -11.73 -6.66
N ALA A 134 2.95 -12.26 -5.90
CA ALA A 134 4.35 -11.91 -6.06
C ALA A 134 4.83 -12.23 -7.49
N PRO A 135 5.68 -11.39 -8.09
CA PRO A 135 6.28 -11.70 -9.38
C PRO A 135 7.07 -13.01 -9.30
N ALA A 136 6.94 -13.85 -10.34
CA ALA A 136 7.63 -15.15 -10.41
C ALA A 136 9.17 -15.02 -10.29
N ALA A 137 9.73 -13.86 -10.62
CA ALA A 137 11.17 -13.58 -10.47
C ALA A 137 11.65 -13.54 -9.00
N PHE A 138 10.76 -13.46 -8.03
CA PHE A 138 11.06 -13.58 -6.60
C PHE A 138 10.78 -14.99 -6.04
N ALA A 139 10.23 -15.91 -6.83
CA ALA A 139 10.34 -17.31 -6.51
C ALA A 139 11.85 -17.62 -6.56
N GLU A 140 12.42 -18.00 -5.42
CA GLU A 140 13.82 -18.43 -5.35
C GLU A 140 14.03 -19.44 -6.48
N GLU A 141 14.83 -19.08 -7.48
CA GLU A 141 15.45 -20.10 -8.27
C GLU A 141 16.30 -20.90 -7.28
N GLU A 142 15.83 -22.07 -6.89
CA GLU A 142 16.65 -23.10 -6.24
C GLU A 142 17.74 -23.59 -7.23
N GLY A 143 18.36 -22.66 -7.94
CA GLY A 143 19.53 -22.83 -8.75
C GLY A 143 20.72 -22.64 -7.84
N GLY A 144 21.29 -23.73 -7.35
CA GLY A 144 22.58 -23.66 -6.70
C GLY A 144 23.55 -22.94 -7.63
N TYR A 145 23.96 -21.74 -7.23
CA TYR A 145 25.01 -21.03 -7.93
C TYR A 145 26.27 -21.92 -7.86
N ALA A 146 26.87 -22.23 -9.04
CA ALA A 146 28.06 -23.04 -9.13
C ALA A 146 29.27 -22.32 -8.51
N GLU A 147 29.16 -21.04 -8.24
CA GLU A 147 30.20 -20.14 -7.72
C GLU A 147 29.77 -19.53 -6.40
N ASP A 148 30.58 -19.67 -5.37
CA ASP A 148 30.36 -19.09 -4.04
C ASP A 148 31.44 -18.03 -3.75
N PHE A 149 31.07 -16.98 -3.03
CA PHE A 149 32.03 -16.03 -2.47
C PHE A 149 33.08 -16.69 -1.59
N ALA A 150 32.80 -17.86 -1.03
CA ALA A 150 33.75 -18.68 -0.31
C ALA A 150 34.92 -19.11 -1.21
N ASP A 151 34.72 -19.32 -2.50
CA ASP A 151 35.72 -19.76 -3.47
C ASP A 151 36.72 -18.64 -3.84
N VAL A 152 36.34 -17.38 -3.61
CA VAL A 152 37.23 -16.22 -3.83
C VAL A 152 38.23 -16.12 -2.69
N LYS A 153 39.49 -16.42 -2.94
CA LYS A 153 40.56 -16.32 -1.94
C LYS A 153 40.96 -14.86 -1.70
N GLY A 154 41.03 -14.46 -0.43
CA GLY A 154 41.33 -13.09 -0.04
C GLY A 154 40.16 -12.12 -0.26
N GLN A 155 40.47 -10.87 -0.61
CA GLN A 155 39.48 -9.80 -0.92
C GLN A 155 38.48 -9.52 0.22
N ALA A 156 38.85 -9.70 1.50
CA ALA A 156 37.94 -9.59 2.64
C ALA A 156 37.18 -8.26 2.71
N ALA A 157 37.82 -7.13 2.36
CA ALA A 157 37.18 -5.83 2.36
C ALA A 157 36.11 -5.69 1.25
N VAL A 158 36.38 -6.27 0.06
CA VAL A 158 35.43 -6.26 -1.07
C VAL A 158 34.24 -7.16 -0.78
N LYS A 159 34.47 -8.37 -0.25
CA LYS A 159 33.42 -9.27 0.19
C LYS A 159 32.47 -8.59 1.19
N ARG A 160 33.09 -7.95 2.21
CA ARG A 160 32.25 -7.22 3.21
C ARG A 160 31.50 -6.06 2.63
N ALA A 161 32.06 -5.32 1.67
CA ALA A 161 31.37 -4.24 1.00
C ALA A 161 30.17 -4.74 0.18
N LEU A 162 30.31 -5.87 -0.51
CA LEU A 162 29.24 -6.49 -1.29
C LEU A 162 28.14 -7.08 -0.39
N GLU A 163 28.47 -7.71 0.73
CA GLU A 163 27.51 -8.17 1.73
C GLU A 163 26.66 -7.03 2.31
N ILE A 164 27.24 -5.84 2.45
CA ILE A 164 26.51 -4.65 2.96
C ILE A 164 25.64 -4.02 1.87
N ALA A 165 26.05 -4.15 0.60
CA ALA A 165 25.35 -3.54 -0.53
C ALA A 165 24.18 -4.40 -1.07
N ALA A 166 24.16 -5.70 -0.78
CA ALA A 166 23.11 -6.63 -1.14
C ALA A 166 21.93 -6.54 -0.16
#